data_57218fad5b412a1b5fe68ddf887cae7c
#
_entry.id   57218fad5b412a1b5fe68ddf887cae7c
#
_cell.length_a   1.000
_cell.length_b   1.000
_cell.length_c   1.000
_cell.angle_alpha   90.00
_cell.angle_beta   90.00
_cell.angle_gamma   90.00
#
_symmetry.space_group_name_H-M   'P 1'
#
loop_
_entity.id
_entity.type
_entity.pdbx_description
1 polymer ?
#
loop_
_entity_poly.entity_id
_entity_poly.type
_entity_poly.pdbx_seq_one_letter_code
_entity_poly.pdbx_strand_id
1 'polypeptide(L)'
;RVTNVSSPKDIASVILPTWSQTDDLRWYEATRQSDGSYKLTVNKKDHKYRTGTYTVHLYYKDSSGGLTGAGGTTTHLSEVKPTGTITIENRNDAQGTFDVRVTNVSSPKDIASVLLPTWSQTDDLRWYEATRQSDGSYKLTVNKKDHKY
;
A
#
# COMPACT_ATOMS: atom_id res chain seq x y z
N ARG A 1 -15.69 -2.15 13.02
CA ARG A 1 -16.86 -1.64 13.76
C ARG A 1 -17.20 -2.59 14.90
N VAL A 2 -17.48 -2.03 16.06
CA VAL A 2 -17.92 -2.78 17.23
C VAL A 2 -19.37 -2.38 17.50
N THR A 3 -20.25 -3.37 17.56
CA THR A 3 -21.68 -3.20 17.82
C THR A 3 -22.08 -4.06 19.02
N ASN A 4 -23.33 -3.90 19.50
CA ASN A 4 -23.85 -4.68 20.63
C ASN A 4 -22.95 -4.59 21.87
N VAL A 5 -22.48 -3.38 22.14
CA VAL A 5 -21.51 -3.12 23.20
C VAL A 5 -22.18 -3.28 24.58
N SER A 6 -21.64 -4.18 25.39
CA SER A 6 -22.14 -4.45 26.74
C SER A 6 -21.01 -4.96 27.61
N SER A 7 -20.97 -4.53 28.86
CA SER A 7 -19.99 -4.99 29.85
C SER A 7 -20.60 -4.98 31.25
N PRO A 8 -20.20 -5.90 32.13
CA PRO A 8 -20.64 -5.86 33.52
C PRO A 8 -20.09 -4.64 34.29
N LYS A 9 -19.05 -4.01 33.77
CA LYS A 9 -18.49 -2.77 34.31
C LYS A 9 -18.77 -1.62 33.36
N ASP A 10 -18.54 -0.39 33.82
CA ASP A 10 -18.63 0.78 32.96
C ASP A 10 -17.59 0.69 31.82
N ILE A 11 -17.88 1.37 30.71
CA ILE A 11 -17.01 1.38 29.54
C ILE A 11 -16.46 2.79 29.37
N ALA A 12 -15.22 3.00 29.76
CA ALA A 12 -14.52 4.26 29.52
C ALA A 12 -13.94 4.32 28.10
N SER A 13 -13.43 3.19 27.59
CA SER A 13 -12.84 3.10 26.26
C SER A 13 -13.08 1.73 25.65
N VAL A 14 -13.14 1.69 24.33
CA VAL A 14 -13.19 0.46 23.53
C VAL A 14 -11.83 0.31 22.84
N ILE A 15 -11.11 -0.75 23.18
CA ILE A 15 -9.73 -0.97 22.79
C ILE A 15 -9.65 -2.17 21.84
N LEU A 16 -8.97 -1.97 20.72
CA LEU A 16 -8.84 -2.97 19.66
C LEU A 16 -7.38 -3.25 19.37
N PRO A 17 -6.69 -4.08 20.17
CA PRO A 17 -5.34 -4.51 19.82
C PRO A 17 -5.38 -5.29 18.50
N THR A 18 -4.51 -4.93 17.59
CA THR A 18 -4.50 -5.44 16.22
C THR A 18 -3.07 -5.76 15.82
N TRP A 19 -2.91 -6.89 15.13
CA TRP A 19 -1.60 -7.31 14.65
C TRP A 19 -1.73 -8.22 13.43
N SER A 20 -0.69 -8.22 12.62
CA SER A 20 -0.50 -9.23 11.57
C SER A 20 0.48 -10.29 12.04
N GLN A 21 1.50 -9.87 12.81
CA GLN A 21 2.48 -10.75 13.46
C GLN A 21 2.81 -10.22 14.85
N THR A 22 3.59 -10.99 15.60
CA THR A 22 3.87 -10.66 17.01
C THR A 22 4.62 -9.35 17.21
N ASP A 23 5.37 -8.89 16.20
CA ASP A 23 6.21 -7.69 16.28
C ASP A 23 5.57 -6.42 15.75
N ASP A 24 4.30 -6.47 15.33
CA ASP A 24 3.60 -5.31 14.82
C ASP A 24 2.29 -5.01 15.56
N LEU A 25 2.13 -5.55 16.76
CA LEU A 25 0.96 -5.29 17.60
C LEU A 25 0.80 -3.81 17.91
N ARG A 26 -0.40 -3.29 17.72
CA ARG A 26 -0.77 -1.94 18.12
C ARG A 26 -2.09 -1.97 18.89
N TRP A 27 -2.15 -1.16 19.95
CA TRP A 27 -3.34 -1.00 20.76
C TRP A 27 -4.10 0.23 20.28
N TYR A 28 -5.22 0.01 19.59
CA TYR A 28 -6.04 1.10 19.07
C TYR A 28 -7.20 1.39 20.00
N GLU A 29 -7.60 2.64 20.06
CA GLU A 29 -8.83 3.06 20.70
C GLU A 29 -9.86 3.41 19.63
N ALA A 30 -11.04 2.79 19.68
CA ALA A 30 -12.10 3.03 18.73
C ALA A 30 -12.90 4.27 19.11
N THR A 31 -13.40 4.99 18.11
CA THR A 31 -14.19 6.21 18.29
C THR A 31 -15.69 5.87 18.27
N ARG A 32 -16.42 6.37 19.28
CA ARG A 32 -17.86 6.20 19.35
C ARG A 32 -18.55 6.92 18.21
N GLN A 33 -19.46 6.23 17.54
CA GLN A 33 -20.26 6.78 16.45
C GLN A 33 -21.62 7.25 16.96
N SER A 34 -22.34 8.02 16.14
CA SER A 34 -23.64 8.56 16.49
C SER A 34 -24.72 7.48 16.74
N ASP A 35 -24.56 6.29 16.14
CA ASP A 35 -25.46 5.16 16.31
C ASP A 35 -25.12 4.28 17.53
N GLY A 36 -24.13 4.68 18.33
CA GLY A 36 -23.71 3.94 19.53
C GLY A 36 -22.68 2.86 19.25
N SER A 37 -22.33 2.58 18.00
CA SER A 37 -21.24 1.69 17.64
C SER A 37 -19.88 2.39 17.82
N TYR A 38 -18.81 1.62 17.75
CA TYR A 38 -17.43 2.15 17.79
C TYR A 38 -16.71 1.73 16.53
N LYS A 39 -15.84 2.61 16.04
CA LYS A 39 -15.17 2.40 14.75
C LYS A 39 -13.76 2.93 14.79
N LEU A 40 -12.86 2.24 14.08
CA LEU A 40 -11.54 2.75 13.75
C LEU A 40 -11.11 2.23 12.39
N THR A 41 -10.12 2.89 11.80
CA THR A 41 -9.53 2.46 10.55
C THR A 41 -8.10 2.01 10.82
N VAL A 42 -7.79 0.78 10.43
CA VAL A 42 -6.45 0.22 10.50
C VAL A 42 -5.78 0.38 9.15
N ASN A 43 -4.53 0.83 9.14
CA ASN A 43 -3.76 1.00 7.92
C ASN A 43 -2.52 0.11 8.01
N LYS A 44 -2.25 -0.67 6.97
CA LYS A 44 -1.10 -1.58 6.96
C LYS A 44 0.25 -0.87 7.14
N LYS A 45 0.33 0.42 6.80
CA LYS A 45 1.56 1.19 7.02
C LYS A 45 1.98 1.22 8.48
N ASP A 46 1.01 1.13 9.41
CA ASP A 46 1.27 1.09 10.84
C ASP A 46 1.66 -0.32 11.30
N HIS A 47 1.60 -1.30 10.41
CA HIS A 47 1.93 -2.71 10.63
C HIS A 47 3.02 -3.18 9.68
N LYS A 48 4.01 -2.31 9.43
CA LYS A 48 5.18 -2.61 8.59
C LYS A 48 4.81 -2.97 7.15
N TYR A 49 3.70 -2.40 6.64
CA TYR A 49 3.18 -2.67 5.29
C TYR A 49 2.86 -4.14 5.03
N ARG A 50 2.60 -4.89 6.05
CA ARG A 50 2.33 -6.33 5.90
C ARG A 50 0.95 -6.59 5.34
N THR A 51 0.84 -7.65 4.56
CA THR A 51 -0.39 -8.22 4.04
C THR A 51 -0.61 -9.59 4.71
N GLY A 52 -1.73 -10.22 4.42
CA GLY A 52 -2.09 -11.49 5.02
C GLY A 52 -3.13 -11.33 6.10
N THR A 53 -3.18 -12.26 7.02
CA THR A 53 -4.19 -12.28 8.08
C THR A 53 -3.86 -11.31 9.19
N TYR A 54 -4.83 -10.44 9.48
CA TYR A 54 -4.81 -9.56 10.64
C TYR A 54 -5.77 -10.06 11.69
N THR A 55 -5.31 -10.08 12.93
CA THR A 55 -6.13 -10.45 14.09
C THR A 55 -6.46 -9.19 14.88
N VAL A 56 -7.71 -9.06 15.26
CA VAL A 56 -8.22 -7.94 16.06
C VAL A 56 -8.92 -8.51 17.28
N HIS A 57 -8.47 -8.14 18.47
CA HIS A 57 -9.16 -8.47 19.71
C HIS A 57 -9.94 -7.25 20.21
N LEU A 58 -10.95 -7.52 21.02
CA LEU A 58 -11.80 -6.49 21.62
C LEU A 58 -11.65 -6.54 23.14
N TYR A 59 -11.32 -5.39 23.72
CA TYR A 59 -11.30 -5.17 25.15
C TYR A 59 -12.09 -3.94 25.51
N TYR A 60 -12.80 -3.99 26.62
CA TYR A 60 -13.40 -2.82 27.23
C TYR A 60 -12.52 -2.37 28.40
N LYS A 61 -12.24 -1.07 28.44
CA LYS A 61 -11.50 -0.45 29.53
C LYS A 61 -12.50 0.28 30.43
N ASP A 62 -12.49 -0.04 31.70
CA ASP A 62 -13.35 0.64 32.69
C ASP A 62 -12.69 1.91 33.24
N SER A 63 -13.42 2.66 34.07
CA SER A 63 -12.96 3.92 34.63
C SER A 63 -11.76 3.76 35.57
N SER A 64 -11.54 2.57 36.12
CA SER A 64 -10.37 2.29 36.95
C SER A 64 -9.13 1.85 36.14
N GLY A 65 -9.27 1.74 34.81
CA GLY A 65 -8.20 1.31 33.91
C GLY A 65 -8.11 -0.20 33.72
N GLY A 66 -9.04 -0.97 34.28
CA GLY A 66 -9.10 -2.42 34.09
C GLY A 66 -9.58 -2.79 32.68
N LEU A 67 -9.05 -3.88 32.14
CA LEU A 67 -9.41 -4.40 30.82
C LEU A 67 -10.21 -5.68 30.94
N THR A 68 -11.31 -5.76 30.19
CA THR A 68 -12.13 -6.96 30.10
C THR A 68 -12.22 -7.39 28.63
N GLY A 69 -11.77 -8.60 28.33
CA GLY A 69 -11.84 -9.17 26.99
C GLY A 69 -13.27 -9.50 26.59
N ALA A 70 -13.64 -9.16 25.35
CA ALA A 70 -15.01 -9.35 24.86
C ALA A 70 -15.09 -10.12 23.54
N GLY A 71 -13.96 -10.44 22.92
CA GLY A 71 -13.97 -11.23 21.69
C GLY A 71 -12.83 -10.88 20.75
N GLY A 72 -12.93 -11.38 19.55
CA GLY A 72 -11.92 -11.14 18.52
C GLY A 72 -12.41 -11.57 17.15
N THR A 73 -11.72 -11.13 16.13
CA THR A 73 -11.99 -11.49 14.75
C THR A 73 -10.71 -11.40 13.93
N THR A 74 -10.79 -11.91 12.73
CA THR A 74 -9.67 -11.80 11.77
C THR A 74 -10.17 -11.26 10.44
N THR A 75 -9.25 -10.70 9.68
CA THR A 75 -9.50 -10.33 8.28
C THR A 75 -8.23 -10.56 7.49
N HIS A 76 -8.35 -10.61 6.16
CA HIS A 76 -7.22 -10.84 5.28
C HIS A 76 -7.03 -9.64 4.36
N LEU A 77 -5.85 -9.04 4.41
CA LEU A 77 -5.44 -8.01 3.45
C LEU A 77 -4.61 -8.66 2.35
N SER A 78 -5.13 -8.60 1.13
CA SER A 78 -4.43 -9.14 -0.04
C SER A 78 -3.31 -8.20 -0.47
N GLU A 79 -2.26 -8.79 -1.03
CA GLU A 79 -1.18 -8.04 -1.65
C GLU A 79 -1.70 -7.32 -2.90
N VAL A 80 -1.38 -6.03 -3.00
CA VAL A 80 -1.64 -5.23 -4.20
C VAL A 80 -0.30 -5.02 -4.90
N LYS A 81 -0.20 -5.54 -6.13
CA LYS A 81 1.03 -5.40 -6.93
C LYS A 81 1.01 -4.09 -7.70
N PRO A 82 2.20 -3.50 -7.96
CA PRO A 82 2.27 -2.34 -8.84
C PRO A 82 1.86 -2.74 -10.26
N THR A 83 1.24 -1.81 -10.98
CA THR A 83 0.80 -2.00 -12.36
C THR A 83 1.20 -0.80 -13.21
N GLY A 84 1.30 -1.05 -14.51
CA GLY A 84 1.55 -0.02 -15.51
C GLY A 84 1.42 -0.63 -16.89
N THR A 85 1.14 0.22 -17.88
CA THR A 85 1.07 -0.18 -19.28
C THR A 85 2.22 0.48 -20.03
N ILE A 86 3.01 -0.32 -20.75
CA ILE A 86 4.16 0.15 -21.51
C ILE A 86 3.77 0.18 -22.99
N THR A 87 4.00 1.33 -23.65
CA THR A 87 3.73 1.50 -25.06
C THR A 87 4.96 2.06 -25.74
N ILE A 88 5.30 1.52 -26.91
CA ILE A 88 6.39 2.01 -27.75
C ILE A 88 5.78 2.94 -28.79
N GLU A 89 6.33 4.15 -28.89
CA GLU A 89 5.87 5.19 -29.79
C GLU A 89 7.04 5.77 -30.59
N ASN A 90 6.72 6.41 -31.71
CA ASN A 90 7.66 7.21 -32.50
C ASN A 90 8.93 6.45 -32.90
N ARG A 91 8.81 5.18 -33.24
CA ARG A 91 9.95 4.39 -33.70
C ARG A 91 10.53 5.01 -35.01
N ASN A 92 11.81 5.24 -35.02
CA ASN A 92 12.52 5.79 -36.18
C ASN A 92 13.76 4.94 -36.45
N ASP A 93 13.67 4.05 -37.42
CA ASP A 93 14.73 3.12 -37.74
C ASP A 93 15.99 3.82 -38.28
N ALA A 94 15.81 4.89 -39.05
CA ALA A 94 16.92 5.63 -39.62
C ALA A 94 17.77 6.30 -38.53
N GLN A 95 17.14 6.90 -37.53
CA GLN A 95 17.85 7.53 -36.41
C GLN A 95 18.18 6.54 -35.29
N GLY A 96 17.53 5.38 -35.29
CA GLY A 96 17.71 4.38 -34.24
C GLY A 96 17.14 4.82 -32.91
N THR A 97 15.96 5.43 -32.93
CA THR A 97 15.29 5.94 -31.73
C THR A 97 13.90 5.39 -31.60
N PHE A 98 13.39 5.32 -30.38
CA PHE A 98 11.99 5.11 -30.09
C PHE A 98 11.67 5.72 -28.73
N ASP A 99 10.40 6.03 -28.53
CA ASP A 99 9.89 6.52 -27.25
C ASP A 99 9.21 5.39 -26.51
N VAL A 100 9.39 5.39 -25.20
CA VAL A 100 8.68 4.49 -24.30
C VAL A 100 7.76 5.33 -23.43
N ARG A 101 6.48 5.00 -23.44
CA ARG A 101 5.47 5.65 -22.61
C ARG A 101 4.91 4.67 -21.61
N VAL A 102 4.77 5.10 -20.36
CA VAL A 102 4.14 4.31 -19.31
C VAL A 102 2.88 5.03 -18.85
N THR A 103 1.76 4.32 -18.91
CA THR A 103 0.44 4.81 -18.51
C THR A 103 -0.16 3.89 -17.46
N ASN A 104 -1.31 4.29 -16.88
CA ASN A 104 -2.03 3.50 -15.89
C ASN A 104 -1.12 3.09 -14.72
N VAL A 105 -0.30 4.04 -14.27
CA VAL A 105 0.71 3.80 -13.24
C VAL A 105 0.04 3.72 -11.87
N SER A 106 0.27 2.62 -11.18
CA SER A 106 -0.27 2.41 -9.85
C SER A 106 0.69 1.57 -9.01
N SER A 107 0.82 1.92 -7.76
CA SER A 107 1.63 1.16 -6.81
C SER A 107 1.04 1.27 -5.41
N PRO A 108 1.12 0.21 -4.59
CA PRO A 108 0.67 0.27 -3.19
C PRO A 108 1.54 1.18 -2.31
N LYS A 109 2.74 1.50 -2.78
CA LYS A 109 3.64 2.46 -2.15
C LYS A 109 3.72 3.71 -3.02
N ASP A 110 4.23 4.81 -2.47
CA ASP A 110 4.48 6.00 -3.27
C ASP A 110 5.51 5.71 -4.36
N ILE A 111 5.39 6.43 -5.48
CA ILE A 111 6.29 6.29 -6.62
C ILE A 111 7.20 7.50 -6.66
N ALA A 112 8.46 7.31 -6.29
CA ALA A 112 9.48 8.35 -6.40
C ALA A 112 10.03 8.44 -7.81
N SER A 113 10.18 7.30 -8.49
CA SER A 113 10.76 7.21 -9.84
C SER A 113 10.11 6.08 -10.61
N VAL A 114 10.07 6.23 -11.94
CA VAL A 114 9.69 5.17 -12.87
C VAL A 114 10.93 4.78 -13.65
N LEU A 115 11.38 3.55 -13.49
CA LEU A 115 12.61 3.05 -14.08
C LEU A 115 12.32 2.06 -15.19
N LEU A 116 13.03 2.22 -16.30
CA LEU A 116 12.87 1.39 -17.51
C LEU A 116 14.22 0.83 -17.93
N PRO A 117 14.67 -0.25 -17.30
CA PRO A 117 15.89 -0.91 -17.78
C PRO A 117 15.68 -1.45 -19.19
N THR A 118 16.57 -1.11 -20.08
CA THR A 118 16.44 -1.41 -21.50
C THR A 118 17.77 -1.98 -22.04
N TRP A 119 17.66 -3.00 -22.86
CA TRP A 119 18.83 -3.63 -23.46
C TRP A 119 18.47 -4.24 -24.81
N SER A 120 19.46 -4.33 -25.68
CA SER A 120 19.38 -5.15 -26.87
C SER A 120 20.13 -6.48 -26.67
N GLN A 121 21.22 -6.44 -25.91
CA GLN A 121 22.02 -7.61 -25.53
C GLN A 121 22.43 -7.51 -24.05
N THR A 122 22.98 -8.58 -23.50
CA THR A 122 23.29 -8.63 -22.07
C THR A 122 24.36 -7.63 -21.64
N ASP A 123 25.18 -7.14 -22.57
CA ASP A 123 26.29 -6.23 -22.26
C ASP A 123 25.97 -4.75 -22.52
N ASP A 124 24.73 -4.43 -22.90
CA ASP A 124 24.35 -3.04 -23.18
C ASP A 124 23.18 -2.54 -22.36
N LEU A 125 22.86 -3.22 -21.26
CA LEU A 125 21.79 -2.82 -20.34
C LEU A 125 22.03 -1.40 -19.80
N ARG A 126 20.99 -0.58 -19.90
CA ARG A 126 20.98 0.74 -19.27
C ARG A 126 19.71 0.89 -18.44
N TRP A 127 19.86 1.50 -17.28
CA TRP A 127 18.76 1.84 -16.40
C TRP A 127 18.33 3.27 -16.69
N TYR A 128 17.20 3.43 -17.36
CA TYR A 128 16.66 4.76 -17.64
C TYR A 128 15.63 5.16 -16.59
N GLU A 129 15.58 6.46 -16.33
CA GLU A 129 14.50 7.03 -15.53
C GLU A 129 13.58 7.81 -16.48
N ALA A 130 12.27 7.46 -16.45
CA ALA A 130 11.28 8.11 -17.27
C ALA A 130 10.85 9.44 -16.65
N THR A 131 10.55 10.44 -17.48
CA THR A 131 10.13 11.76 -17.07
C THR A 131 8.60 11.84 -17.02
N ARG A 132 8.06 12.32 -15.91
CA ARG A 132 6.62 12.52 -15.76
C ARG A 132 6.13 13.59 -16.72
N GLN A 133 5.07 13.29 -17.45
CA GLN A 133 4.42 14.20 -18.37
C GLN A 133 3.26 14.94 -17.70
N SER A 134 2.77 16.00 -18.34
CA SER A 134 1.67 16.81 -17.82
C SER A 134 0.34 16.03 -17.68
N ASP A 135 0.18 14.97 -18.47
CA ASP A 135 -1.02 14.10 -18.42
C ASP A 135 -0.90 12.98 -17.36
N GLY A 136 0.18 12.95 -16.59
CA GLY A 136 0.41 11.92 -15.58
C GLY A 136 1.10 10.67 -16.07
N SER A 137 1.33 10.52 -17.39
CA SER A 137 2.14 9.43 -17.95
C SER A 137 3.62 9.71 -17.72
N TYR A 138 4.46 8.70 -17.99
CA TYR A 138 5.92 8.82 -17.94
C TYR A 138 6.47 8.46 -19.31
N LYS A 139 7.54 9.14 -19.70
CA LYS A 139 8.08 8.98 -21.05
C LYS A 139 9.60 9.11 -21.03
N LEU A 140 10.26 8.35 -21.91
CA LEU A 140 11.66 8.54 -22.24
C LEU A 140 11.92 8.18 -23.71
N THR A 141 13.03 8.65 -24.23
CA THR A 141 13.50 8.33 -25.57
C THR A 141 14.76 7.46 -25.48
N VAL A 142 14.73 6.31 -26.14
CA VAL A 142 15.86 5.40 -26.24
C VAL A 142 16.55 5.65 -27.58
N ASN A 143 17.90 5.71 -27.57
CA ASN A 143 18.69 5.90 -28.76
C ASN A 143 19.70 4.75 -28.86
N LYS A 144 19.81 4.13 -30.05
CA LYS A 144 20.70 2.98 -30.26
C LYS A 144 22.17 3.28 -29.95
N LYS A 145 22.59 4.56 -30.08
CA LYS A 145 23.99 4.92 -29.76
C LYS A 145 24.37 4.65 -28.31
N ASP A 146 23.35 4.62 -27.43
CA ASP A 146 23.56 4.29 -26.01
C ASP A 146 23.61 2.77 -25.79
N HIS A 147 23.38 1.99 -26.83
CA HIS A 147 23.35 0.53 -26.83
C HIS A 147 24.32 -0.06 -27.82
N LYS A 148 25.46 0.60 -28.03
CA LYS A 148 26.55 0.14 -28.91
C LYS A 148 26.14 -0.01 -30.40
N TYR A 149 25.13 0.82 -30.82
CA TYR A 149 24.59 0.76 -32.18
C TYR A 149 24.03 -0.63 -32.49
#